data_d87750bf78b9382dd88ff1f37ee77c3d
#
_entry.id   d87750bf78b9382dd88ff1f37ee77c3d
#
_cell.length_a   1.000
_cell.length_b   1.000
_cell.length_c   1.000
_cell.angle_alpha   90.00
_cell.angle_beta   90.00
_cell.angle_gamma   90.00
#
_symmetry.space_group_name_H-M   'P 1'
#
loop_
_entity.id
_entity.type
_entity.pdbx_description
1 polymer ?
#
loop_
_entity_poly.entity_id
_entity_poly.type
_entity_poly.pdbx_seq_one_letter_code
_entity_poly.pdbx_strand_id
1 'polypeptide(L)'
;MKKIGLKLSAVLLATSFALAGCTGGKTANSTEKKDGEKLKIYTSFYPMYDFAKKIGGDKVEVTNLVPAGTEPHDWEPSAKDLAKISEADLLVYSGAGMESWIEKLDETTKDSKLVKVEASHGVDLIKSEHHHDHEDAHEHEDEHKDEHKDAKEENHEHDHEDAHEHHHHGAYDPHVWLAPQNAKIEMKNIKDALVKADAANKDYYEKNFETYSKKIDELDNKFLTSLKNTKSKNIVVSHEAFAYLCKAYGIKQIGIEGLSPDSEPDAARMAEVTKFAKENNVKYIFFEELVSPKVSETIAKEVGAKTAVLNPLEGLSEDQLKAGEDYFSIMESNLKVLLEALNA
;
A
#
# COMPACT_ATOMS: atom_id res chain seq x y z
N MET A 1 -0.97 -77.57 39.52
CA MET A 1 -0.39 -77.65 40.87
C MET A 1 0.65 -76.53 41.06
N LYS A 2 0.58 -75.93 42.26
CA LYS A 2 1.49 -74.96 42.92
C LYS A 2 1.56 -73.55 42.25
N LYS A 3 0.94 -72.50 42.73
CA LYS A 3 0.93 -71.77 44.02
C LYS A 3 2.18 -70.91 44.23
N ILE A 4 1.87 -69.59 44.46
CA ILE A 4 2.47 -68.63 45.44
C ILE A 4 3.78 -67.98 44.93
N GLY A 5 3.92 -66.65 44.97
CA GLY A 5 3.72 -65.73 46.02
C GLY A 5 3.94 -64.24 45.71
N LEU A 6 3.12 -63.55 46.38
CA LEU A 6 3.06 -62.12 46.61
C LEU A 6 4.30 -61.60 47.37
N LYS A 7 4.92 -60.48 46.98
CA LYS A 7 5.59 -59.58 47.94
C LYS A 7 5.41 -58.12 47.60
N LEU A 8 4.65 -57.47 48.43
CA LEU A 8 4.52 -56.05 48.64
C LEU A 8 5.80 -55.52 49.29
N SER A 9 6.32 -54.40 48.86
CA SER A 9 7.21 -53.56 49.65
C SER A 9 6.98 -52.09 49.29
N ALA A 10 6.31 -51.40 50.19
CA ALA A 10 6.24 -49.93 50.24
C ALA A 10 7.48 -49.42 50.99
N VAL A 11 8.07 -48.36 50.51
CA VAL A 11 8.94 -47.49 51.31
C VAL A 11 8.62 -46.02 51.02
N LEU A 12 8.38 -45.34 52.11
CA LEU A 12 7.99 -43.93 52.26
C LEU A 12 9.17 -42.95 52.17
N LEU A 13 8.81 -41.73 51.87
CA LEU A 13 9.34 -40.42 52.30
C LEU A 13 10.75 -40.00 51.89
N ALA A 14 10.78 -38.85 51.22
CA ALA A 14 11.42 -37.63 51.79
C ALA A 14 11.05 -36.38 51.00
N THR A 15 10.32 -35.50 51.64
CA THR A 15 10.08 -34.09 51.29
C THR A 15 11.38 -33.27 51.41
N SER A 16 11.64 -32.45 50.39
CA SER A 16 12.56 -31.31 50.52
C SER A 16 11.97 -30.09 49.84
N PHE A 17 11.45 -29.18 50.65
CA PHE A 17 11.15 -27.80 50.31
C PHE A 17 12.46 -27.04 50.09
N ALA A 18 12.63 -26.41 48.94
CA ALA A 18 13.57 -25.32 48.76
C ALA A 18 12.86 -24.12 48.16
N LEU A 19 12.55 -23.14 49.03
CA LEU A 19 12.23 -21.78 48.59
C LEU A 19 13.51 -21.12 48.09
N ALA A 20 13.45 -20.56 46.91
CA ALA A 20 14.38 -19.51 46.48
C ALA A 20 13.71 -18.55 45.52
N GLY A 21 13.37 -17.37 45.97
CA GLY A 21 13.77 -16.10 45.39
C GLY A 21 13.05 -15.62 44.14
N CYS A 22 12.06 -14.75 44.34
CA CYS A 22 11.56 -13.81 43.36
C CYS A 22 12.67 -12.89 42.86
N THR A 23 12.97 -12.89 41.56
CA THR A 23 13.45 -11.72 40.85
C THR A 23 12.49 -11.44 39.67
N GLY A 24 11.81 -10.29 39.75
CA GLY A 24 10.85 -9.88 38.73
C GLY A 24 11.54 -9.51 37.42
N GLY A 25 11.41 -10.37 36.45
CA GLY A 25 11.58 -10.05 35.06
C GLY A 25 10.19 -9.94 34.43
N LYS A 26 9.84 -8.76 33.91
CA LYS A 26 8.68 -8.61 33.05
C LYS A 26 8.92 -9.45 31.78
N THR A 27 8.47 -10.67 31.78
CA THR A 27 8.33 -11.46 30.54
C THR A 27 7.19 -10.85 29.73
N ALA A 28 7.52 -10.33 28.57
CA ALA A 28 6.52 -10.01 27.56
C ALA A 28 5.68 -11.28 27.32
N ASN A 29 4.39 -11.16 27.50
CA ASN A 29 3.43 -12.23 27.35
C ASN A 29 3.26 -12.54 25.84
N SER A 30 4.16 -13.35 25.28
CA SER A 30 3.91 -14.01 24.00
C SER A 30 2.87 -15.10 24.29
N THR A 31 1.65 -14.89 23.90
CA THR A 31 0.62 -15.94 23.86
C THR A 31 1.09 -16.97 22.82
N GLU A 32 1.77 -18.03 23.27
CA GLU A 32 2.06 -19.18 22.40
C GLU A 32 0.73 -19.71 21.85
N LYS A 33 0.55 -19.63 20.54
CA LYS A 33 -0.58 -20.25 19.84
C LYS A 33 -0.52 -21.76 20.01
N LYS A 34 -1.70 -22.39 20.07
CA LYS A 34 -1.80 -23.84 20.08
C LYS A 34 -1.23 -24.38 18.76
N ASP A 35 -0.48 -25.48 18.87
CA ASP A 35 0.12 -26.18 17.73
C ASP A 35 -0.95 -26.43 16.62
N GLY A 36 -0.76 -25.84 15.43
CA GLY A 36 -1.68 -25.95 14.30
C GLY A 36 -2.65 -24.77 14.07
N GLU A 37 -2.71 -23.75 14.93
CA GLU A 37 -3.52 -22.56 14.71
C GLU A 37 -2.80 -21.55 13.80
N LYS A 38 -3.41 -21.23 12.64
CA LYS A 38 -2.86 -20.27 11.70
C LYS A 38 -2.94 -18.83 12.24
N LEU A 39 -1.96 -18.00 11.86
CA LEU A 39 -2.06 -16.56 12.09
C LEU A 39 -3.19 -15.98 11.22
N LYS A 40 -4.07 -15.19 11.84
CA LYS A 40 -5.12 -14.44 11.14
C LYS A 40 -4.58 -13.08 10.77
N ILE A 41 -4.52 -12.82 9.47
CA ILE A 41 -3.94 -11.60 8.91
C ILE A 41 -5.01 -10.91 8.09
N TYR A 42 -5.22 -9.63 8.35
CA TYR A 42 -5.91 -8.75 7.43
C TYR A 42 -4.89 -7.89 6.69
N THR A 43 -5.16 -7.62 5.43
CA THR A 43 -4.34 -6.76 4.58
C THR A 43 -5.20 -5.65 4.01
N SER A 44 -4.65 -4.45 3.89
CA SER A 44 -5.39 -3.29 3.41
C SER A 44 -5.88 -3.50 1.98
N PHE A 45 -4.98 -3.80 1.05
CA PHE A 45 -5.30 -3.98 -0.36
C PHE A 45 -4.38 -5.01 -1.04
N TYR A 46 -4.53 -5.20 -2.35
CA TYR A 46 -4.02 -6.38 -3.06
C TYR A 46 -2.51 -6.65 -2.93
N PRO A 47 -1.57 -5.71 -3.12
CA PRO A 47 -0.14 -6.01 -2.97
C PRO A 47 0.20 -6.56 -1.60
N MET A 48 -0.36 -5.99 -0.54
CA MET A 48 -0.15 -6.47 0.83
C MET A 48 -0.69 -7.88 1.03
N TYR A 49 -1.85 -8.18 0.41
CA TYR A 49 -2.42 -9.53 0.40
C TYR A 49 -1.51 -10.53 -0.31
N ASP A 50 -1.05 -10.21 -1.51
CA ASP A 50 -0.20 -11.08 -2.30
C ASP A 50 1.13 -11.36 -1.60
N PHE A 51 1.76 -10.32 -1.03
CA PHE A 51 3.01 -10.45 -0.30
C PHE A 51 2.84 -11.28 0.98
N ALA A 52 1.81 -11.01 1.77
CA ALA A 52 1.52 -11.78 2.98
C ALA A 52 1.22 -13.26 2.67
N LYS A 53 0.49 -13.54 1.59
CA LYS A 53 0.22 -14.90 1.11
C LYS A 53 1.48 -15.61 0.66
N LYS A 54 2.35 -14.93 -0.08
CA LYS A 54 3.61 -15.50 -0.59
C LYS A 54 4.57 -15.84 0.54
N ILE A 55 4.69 -14.97 1.54
CA ILE A 55 5.60 -15.20 2.67
C ILE A 55 4.99 -16.18 3.68
N GLY A 56 3.72 -16.02 4.01
CA GLY A 56 3.03 -16.79 5.04
C GLY A 56 2.65 -18.22 4.59
N GLY A 57 2.35 -18.38 3.30
CA GLY A 57 1.98 -19.68 2.71
C GLY A 57 0.81 -20.34 3.42
N ASP A 58 0.98 -21.61 3.79
CA ASP A 58 -0.04 -22.43 4.46
C ASP A 58 -0.10 -22.21 5.99
N LYS A 59 0.81 -21.42 6.56
CA LYS A 59 0.88 -21.11 7.99
C LYS A 59 -0.01 -19.96 8.42
N VAL A 60 -0.57 -19.22 7.46
CA VAL A 60 -1.38 -18.02 7.69
C VAL A 60 -2.75 -18.13 7.03
N GLU A 61 -3.71 -17.40 7.58
CA GLU A 61 -5.00 -17.11 6.96
C GLU A 61 -5.02 -15.62 6.64
N VAL A 62 -4.97 -15.27 5.35
CA VAL A 62 -4.90 -13.86 4.91
C VAL A 62 -6.23 -13.48 4.28
N THR A 63 -6.78 -12.36 4.73
CA THR A 63 -7.99 -11.74 4.19
C THR A 63 -7.65 -10.35 3.67
N ASN A 64 -7.92 -10.09 2.39
CA ASN A 64 -7.83 -8.74 1.83
C ASN A 64 -9.08 -7.94 2.20
N LEU A 65 -8.90 -6.69 2.65
CA LEU A 65 -10.01 -5.83 3.06
C LEU A 65 -10.69 -5.19 1.86
N VAL A 66 -9.91 -4.63 0.94
CA VAL A 66 -10.44 -4.06 -0.30
C VAL A 66 -10.88 -5.19 -1.22
N PRO A 67 -12.16 -5.23 -1.65
CA PRO A 67 -12.66 -6.29 -2.53
C PRO A 67 -12.00 -6.25 -3.92
N ALA A 68 -12.00 -7.40 -4.61
CA ALA A 68 -11.53 -7.48 -5.98
C ALA A 68 -12.27 -6.48 -6.89
N GLY A 69 -11.53 -5.81 -7.77
CA GLY A 69 -12.09 -4.84 -8.70
C GLY A 69 -12.51 -3.50 -8.08
N THR A 70 -12.14 -3.25 -6.81
CA THR A 70 -12.41 -1.99 -6.11
C THR A 70 -11.14 -1.16 -6.06
N GLU A 71 -11.27 0.12 -6.33
CA GLU A 71 -10.22 1.12 -6.22
C GLU A 71 -9.94 1.38 -4.72
N PRO A 72 -8.67 1.35 -4.24
CA PRO A 72 -8.37 1.40 -2.80
C PRO A 72 -8.19 2.79 -2.20
N HIS A 73 -7.93 3.85 -2.98
CA HIS A 73 -7.59 5.19 -2.46
C HIS A 73 -8.68 5.78 -1.56
N ASP A 74 -9.94 5.67 -1.97
CA ASP A 74 -11.10 6.18 -1.22
C ASP A 74 -11.82 5.10 -0.39
N TRP A 75 -11.27 3.87 -0.37
CA TRP A 75 -11.89 2.80 0.37
C TRP A 75 -11.69 2.96 1.88
N GLU A 76 -12.77 2.85 2.65
CA GLU A 76 -12.73 2.83 4.11
C GLU A 76 -13.40 1.55 4.67
N PRO A 77 -12.86 0.96 5.77
CA PRO A 77 -13.45 -0.21 6.38
C PRO A 77 -14.79 0.14 7.06
N SER A 78 -15.79 -0.70 6.84
CA SER A 78 -17.06 -0.61 7.58
C SER A 78 -16.85 -0.90 9.08
N ALA A 79 -17.83 -0.53 9.93
CA ALA A 79 -17.80 -0.89 11.35
C ALA A 79 -17.69 -2.41 11.58
N LYS A 80 -18.23 -3.22 10.68
CA LYS A 80 -18.11 -4.68 10.71
C LYS A 80 -16.69 -5.14 10.39
N ASP A 81 -16.02 -4.47 9.48
CA ASP A 81 -14.63 -4.79 9.12
C ASP A 81 -13.68 -4.37 10.24
N LEU A 82 -13.90 -3.21 10.85
CA LEU A 82 -13.14 -2.77 12.04
C LEU A 82 -13.25 -3.78 13.19
N ALA A 83 -14.44 -4.32 13.43
CA ALA A 83 -14.64 -5.35 14.45
C ALA A 83 -13.85 -6.64 14.15
N LYS A 84 -13.82 -7.08 12.87
CA LYS A 84 -13.03 -8.26 12.47
C LYS A 84 -11.52 -8.01 12.55
N ILE A 85 -11.07 -6.81 12.13
CA ILE A 85 -9.67 -6.42 12.22
C ILE A 85 -9.18 -6.47 13.67
N SER A 86 -9.99 -6.00 14.62
CA SER A 86 -9.64 -6.00 16.06
C SER A 86 -9.43 -7.40 16.65
N GLU A 87 -10.01 -8.44 16.02
CA GLU A 87 -9.86 -9.85 16.41
C GLU A 87 -8.68 -10.55 15.72
N ALA A 88 -8.01 -9.90 14.80
CA ALA A 88 -6.89 -10.45 14.06
C ALA A 88 -5.60 -10.48 14.88
N ASP A 89 -4.63 -11.25 14.42
CA ASP A 89 -3.27 -11.22 14.97
C ASP A 89 -2.45 -10.07 14.35
N LEU A 90 -2.57 -9.89 13.03
CA LEU A 90 -1.84 -8.86 12.27
C LEU A 90 -2.77 -8.10 11.34
N LEU A 91 -2.54 -6.80 11.20
CA LEU A 91 -2.98 -5.98 10.08
C LEU A 91 -1.76 -5.51 9.31
N VAL A 92 -1.66 -5.90 8.05
CA VAL A 92 -0.59 -5.45 7.14
C VAL A 92 -1.17 -4.37 6.23
N TYR A 93 -0.55 -3.20 6.21
CA TYR A 93 -0.91 -2.07 5.37
C TYR A 93 0.33 -1.47 4.71
N SER A 94 0.16 -0.77 3.59
CA SER A 94 1.30 -0.18 2.88
C SER A 94 1.92 0.95 3.67
N GLY A 95 1.14 1.91 4.13
CA GLY A 95 1.63 3.17 4.68
C GLY A 95 1.85 4.22 3.61
N ALA A 96 2.75 5.18 3.88
CA ALA A 96 3.05 6.31 2.99
C ALA A 96 1.82 7.16 2.59
N GLY A 97 0.72 7.06 3.34
CA GLY A 97 -0.53 7.80 3.09
C GLY A 97 -1.57 7.06 2.25
N MET A 98 -1.33 5.80 1.87
CA MET A 98 -2.28 5.00 1.10
C MET A 98 -3.58 4.74 1.87
N GLU A 99 -3.48 4.42 3.15
CA GLU A 99 -4.63 4.10 3.99
C GLU A 99 -4.94 5.24 4.97
N SER A 100 -5.76 6.18 4.56
CA SER A 100 -6.19 7.34 5.37
C SER A 100 -6.93 6.95 6.67
N TRP A 101 -7.54 5.76 6.69
CA TRP A 101 -8.32 5.23 7.82
C TRP A 101 -7.48 4.61 8.95
N ILE A 102 -6.17 4.40 8.78
CA ILE A 102 -5.31 3.76 9.79
C ILE A 102 -5.27 4.54 11.11
N GLU A 103 -5.24 5.88 11.06
CA GLU A 103 -5.25 6.72 12.25
C GLU A 103 -6.55 6.55 13.06
N LYS A 104 -7.69 6.45 12.39
CA LYS A 104 -9.00 6.20 13.03
C LYS A 104 -9.04 4.81 13.69
N LEU A 105 -8.34 3.82 13.13
CA LEU A 105 -8.24 2.47 13.68
C LEU A 105 -7.50 2.46 15.02
N ASP A 106 -6.53 3.32 15.25
CA ASP A 106 -5.76 3.39 16.49
C ASP A 106 -6.64 3.63 17.71
N GLU A 107 -7.68 4.43 17.57
CA GLU A 107 -8.62 4.68 18.65
C GLU A 107 -9.45 3.46 19.01
N THR A 108 -9.83 2.65 18.02
CA THR A 108 -10.73 1.50 18.19
C THR A 108 -9.99 0.22 18.61
N THR A 109 -8.68 0.14 18.36
CA THR A 109 -7.88 -1.08 18.62
C THR A 109 -6.93 -0.98 19.81
N LYS A 110 -6.98 0.10 20.62
CA LYS A 110 -6.08 0.35 21.77
C LYS A 110 -5.98 -0.83 22.74
N ASP A 111 -7.09 -1.53 22.97
CA ASP A 111 -7.18 -2.66 23.90
C ASP A 111 -7.13 -4.03 23.21
N SER A 112 -6.91 -4.06 21.88
CA SER A 112 -6.82 -5.29 21.10
C SER A 112 -5.41 -5.89 21.13
N LYS A 113 -5.30 -7.17 20.70
CA LYS A 113 -3.99 -7.83 20.51
C LYS A 113 -3.41 -7.58 19.12
N LEU A 114 -4.10 -6.82 18.30
CA LEU A 114 -3.74 -6.54 16.93
C LEU A 114 -2.34 -5.90 16.85
N VAL A 115 -1.48 -6.49 16.01
CA VAL A 115 -0.20 -5.89 15.64
C VAL A 115 -0.35 -5.28 14.26
N LYS A 116 -0.14 -3.97 14.15
CA LYS A 116 -0.12 -3.26 12.87
C LYS A 116 1.27 -3.31 12.27
N VAL A 117 1.35 -3.62 10.98
CA VAL A 117 2.59 -3.79 10.21
C VAL A 117 2.55 -2.83 9.03
N GLU A 118 3.29 -1.74 9.13
CA GLU A 118 3.53 -0.83 8.02
C GLU A 118 4.59 -1.44 7.10
N ALA A 119 4.16 -1.85 5.91
CA ALA A 119 5.01 -2.58 4.98
C ALA A 119 6.08 -1.68 4.36
N SER A 120 5.78 -0.41 4.06
CA SER A 120 6.74 0.55 3.48
C SER A 120 7.78 1.10 4.46
N HIS A 121 7.74 0.68 5.72
CA HIS A 121 8.72 1.17 6.71
C HIS A 121 10.17 0.99 6.24
N GLY A 122 10.93 2.09 6.22
CA GLY A 122 12.34 2.10 5.78
C GLY A 122 12.54 2.26 4.27
N VAL A 123 11.48 2.47 3.50
CA VAL A 123 11.59 2.88 2.08
C VAL A 123 11.91 4.37 2.00
N ASP A 124 12.72 4.76 1.02
CA ASP A 124 13.00 6.18 0.69
C ASP A 124 11.78 6.77 -0.03
N LEU A 125 10.92 7.46 0.71
CA LEU A 125 9.64 7.96 0.22
C LEU A 125 9.82 9.17 -0.70
N ILE A 126 9.05 9.20 -1.79
CA ILE A 126 8.94 10.34 -2.71
C ILE A 126 7.91 11.31 -2.13
N LYS A 127 8.28 12.60 -1.99
CA LYS A 127 7.33 13.63 -1.57
C LYS A 127 6.33 13.90 -2.69
N SER A 128 5.05 14.06 -2.33
CA SER A 128 4.04 14.54 -3.26
C SER A 128 4.33 16.01 -3.60
N GLU A 129 4.43 16.32 -4.90
CA GLU A 129 4.53 17.70 -5.36
C GLU A 129 3.11 18.26 -5.47
N HIS A 130 2.67 18.98 -4.42
CA HIS A 130 1.45 19.77 -4.54
C HIS A 130 1.74 20.98 -5.43
N HIS A 131 1.29 20.97 -6.67
CA HIS A 131 1.21 22.17 -7.49
C HIS A 131 0.10 23.10 -6.96
N HIS A 132 0.41 23.81 -5.88
CA HIS A 132 -0.31 25.05 -5.53
C HIS A 132 0.39 26.21 -6.22
N ASP A 133 0.16 26.38 -7.52
CA ASP A 133 0.43 27.63 -8.21
C ASP A 133 -0.64 28.66 -7.81
N HIS A 134 -0.56 29.16 -6.58
CA HIS A 134 -1.11 30.42 -6.20
C HIS A 134 0.06 31.37 -5.89
N GLU A 135 0.65 31.93 -6.92
CA GLU A 135 1.39 33.19 -6.81
C GLU A 135 0.36 34.31 -6.54
N ASP A 136 -0.12 34.41 -5.32
CA ASP A 136 -0.75 35.64 -4.84
C ASP A 136 0.37 36.62 -4.47
N ALA A 137 0.91 37.29 -5.48
CA ALA A 137 1.68 38.50 -5.31
C ALA A 137 0.72 39.63 -4.94
N HIS A 138 0.33 39.72 -3.67
CA HIS A 138 -0.24 40.93 -3.13
C HIS A 138 0.87 41.83 -2.61
N GLU A 139 1.33 42.76 -3.48
CA GLU A 139 2.02 43.95 -3.05
C GLU A 139 0.99 44.83 -2.33
N HIS A 140 1.07 44.94 -1.02
CA HIS A 140 0.41 45.96 -0.24
C HIS A 140 1.32 47.19 -0.19
N GLU A 141 0.99 48.21 -0.97
CA GLU A 141 1.42 49.58 -0.67
C GLU A 141 0.49 50.15 0.40
N ASP A 142 1.08 50.44 1.55
CA ASP A 142 0.45 51.22 2.63
C ASP A 142 0.34 52.69 2.23
N GLU A 143 -0.86 53.27 2.14
CA GLU A 143 -1.05 54.69 2.41
C GLU A 143 -2.30 54.93 3.29
N HIS A 144 -2.02 55.44 4.48
CA HIS A 144 -2.97 55.94 5.46
C HIS A 144 -3.75 57.12 4.94
N LYS A 145 -5.04 57.21 5.27
CA LYS A 145 -5.64 58.40 5.94
C LYS A 145 -7.02 58.12 6.51
N ASP A 146 -7.17 58.63 7.74
CA ASP A 146 -8.33 58.66 8.63
C ASP A 146 -9.58 59.33 8.03
N GLU A 147 -10.78 58.93 8.45
CA GLU A 147 -11.76 59.67 9.29
C GLU A 147 -13.15 58.99 9.35
N HIS A 148 -13.58 58.75 10.58
CA HIS A 148 -14.88 58.71 11.25
C HIS A 148 -16.21 58.64 10.47
N LYS A 149 -17.12 57.71 10.83
CA LYS A 149 -18.25 57.82 11.79
C LYS A 149 -19.32 56.75 11.61
N ASP A 150 -19.68 56.16 12.78
CA ASP A 150 -20.96 55.63 13.24
C ASP A 150 -22.07 55.17 12.26
N ALA A 151 -22.49 53.90 12.39
CA ALA A 151 -23.74 53.45 13.02
C ALA A 151 -24.18 52.04 12.61
N LYS A 152 -24.53 51.28 13.67
CA LYS A 152 -25.59 50.25 13.82
C LYS A 152 -25.51 48.92 13.08
N GLU A 153 -25.45 47.93 13.97
CA GLU A 153 -25.88 46.50 13.92
C GLU A 153 -27.06 46.22 12.98
N GLU A 154 -26.93 45.16 12.19
CA GLU A 154 -27.95 44.12 12.03
C GLU A 154 -27.27 42.78 11.71
N ASN A 155 -27.60 41.79 12.56
CA ASN A 155 -27.22 40.39 12.50
C ASN A 155 -27.88 39.75 11.28
N HIS A 156 -27.10 39.12 10.39
CA HIS A 156 -27.57 38.05 9.54
C HIS A 156 -26.56 36.92 9.61
N GLU A 157 -26.89 35.90 10.45
CA GLU A 157 -26.34 34.57 10.38
C GLU A 157 -26.74 33.96 9.02
N HIS A 158 -25.79 33.76 8.16
CA HIS A 158 -25.88 32.79 7.07
C HIS A 158 -24.85 31.69 7.35
N ASP A 159 -25.34 30.62 8.00
CA ASP A 159 -24.71 29.33 7.98
C ASP A 159 -24.71 28.78 6.53
N HIS A 160 -23.60 28.89 5.88
CA HIS A 160 -23.25 28.04 4.75
C HIS A 160 -22.10 27.11 5.21
N GLU A 161 -22.48 26.01 5.83
CA GLU A 161 -21.59 24.84 5.93
C GLU A 161 -21.47 24.21 4.53
N ASP A 162 -20.64 24.78 3.67
CA ASP A 162 -20.06 24.04 2.55
C ASP A 162 -18.89 23.23 3.12
N ALA A 163 -19.21 22.02 3.59
CA ALA A 163 -18.22 21.01 3.92
C ALA A 163 -17.56 20.55 2.61
N HIS A 164 -16.60 21.33 2.11
CA HIS A 164 -15.60 20.79 1.20
C HIS A 164 -14.70 19.88 2.03
N GLU A 165 -15.00 18.58 2.03
CA GLU A 165 -14.03 17.57 2.48
C GLU A 165 -12.80 17.68 1.58
N HIS A 166 -11.81 18.44 2.04
CA HIS A 166 -10.47 18.42 1.46
C HIS A 166 -9.87 17.06 1.81
N HIS A 167 -9.92 16.14 0.86
CA HIS A 167 -9.14 14.92 0.93
C HIS A 167 -7.67 15.31 1.04
N HIS A 168 -7.11 15.19 2.23
CA HIS A 168 -5.68 15.39 2.46
C HIS A 168 -4.92 14.20 1.86
N HIS A 169 -4.54 14.32 0.60
CA HIS A 169 -3.54 13.43 0.02
C HIS A 169 -2.28 13.51 0.89
N GLY A 170 -1.68 12.35 1.20
CA GLY A 170 -0.53 12.27 2.09
C GLY A 170 0.65 13.13 1.61
N ALA A 171 1.58 13.43 2.52
CA ALA A 171 2.79 14.18 2.20
C ALA A 171 3.72 13.45 1.22
N TYR A 172 3.43 12.19 0.88
CA TYR A 172 4.24 11.31 0.06
C TYR A 172 3.40 10.59 -0.98
N ASP A 173 4.05 10.19 -2.08
CA ASP A 173 3.50 9.26 -3.06
C ASP A 173 3.34 7.87 -2.40
N PRO A 174 2.12 7.29 -2.38
CA PRO A 174 1.87 6.03 -1.70
C PRO A 174 2.26 4.78 -2.49
N HIS A 175 2.53 4.87 -3.82
CA HIS A 175 2.66 3.73 -4.73
C HIS A 175 4.03 3.02 -4.64
N VAL A 176 4.44 2.73 -3.44
CA VAL A 176 5.78 2.22 -3.07
C VAL A 176 6.09 0.88 -3.74
N TRP A 177 5.11 -0.02 -3.81
CA TRP A 177 5.22 -1.41 -4.31
C TRP A 177 5.56 -1.51 -5.80
N LEU A 178 5.38 -0.43 -6.59
CA LEU A 178 5.63 -0.46 -8.02
C LEU A 178 7.13 -0.47 -8.39
N ALA A 179 8.02 -0.13 -7.48
CA ALA A 179 9.44 -0.41 -7.66
C ALA A 179 9.80 -1.77 -7.03
N PRO A 180 10.27 -2.77 -7.80
CA PRO A 180 10.57 -4.10 -7.29
C PRO A 180 11.45 -4.13 -6.03
N GLN A 181 12.47 -3.26 -5.93
CA GLN A 181 13.33 -3.22 -4.74
C GLN A 181 12.59 -2.70 -3.49
N ASN A 182 11.60 -1.81 -3.66
CA ASN A 182 10.73 -1.38 -2.56
C ASN A 182 9.78 -2.52 -2.14
N ALA A 183 9.16 -3.22 -3.10
CA ALA A 183 8.34 -4.40 -2.83
C ALA A 183 9.13 -5.48 -2.05
N LYS A 184 10.44 -5.59 -2.28
CA LYS A 184 11.33 -6.47 -1.50
C LYS A 184 11.45 -6.02 -0.04
N ILE A 185 11.50 -4.71 0.21
CA ILE A 185 11.50 -4.16 1.58
C ILE A 185 10.15 -4.44 2.25
N GLU A 186 9.05 -4.23 1.54
CA GLU A 186 7.70 -4.52 2.05
C GLU A 186 7.54 -6.00 2.41
N MET A 187 7.94 -6.91 1.52
CA MET A 187 7.95 -8.36 1.80
C MET A 187 8.84 -8.70 3.01
N LYS A 188 9.98 -8.01 3.18
CA LYS A 188 10.86 -8.22 4.34
C LYS A 188 10.19 -7.82 5.63
N ASN A 189 9.53 -6.66 5.67
CA ASN A 189 8.84 -6.17 6.86
C ASN A 189 7.68 -7.11 7.26
N ILE A 190 6.93 -7.60 6.26
CA ILE A 190 5.90 -8.62 6.47
C ILE A 190 6.53 -9.90 7.04
N LYS A 191 7.62 -10.40 6.45
CA LYS A 191 8.33 -11.59 6.95
C LYS A 191 8.79 -11.40 8.40
N ASP A 192 9.37 -10.24 8.74
CA ASP A 192 9.85 -9.97 10.10
C ASP A 192 8.70 -9.96 11.11
N ALA A 193 7.53 -9.41 10.72
CA ALA A 193 6.33 -9.43 11.55
C ALA A 193 5.80 -10.86 11.77
N LEU A 194 5.75 -11.68 10.71
CA LEU A 194 5.34 -13.08 10.80
C LEU A 194 6.27 -13.89 11.72
N VAL A 195 7.58 -13.73 11.58
CA VAL A 195 8.59 -14.39 12.44
C VAL A 195 8.40 -13.98 13.91
N LYS A 196 8.08 -12.70 14.17
CA LYS A 196 7.85 -12.20 15.52
C LYS A 196 6.55 -12.75 16.13
N ALA A 197 5.49 -12.88 15.33
CA ALA A 197 4.19 -13.36 15.78
C ALA A 197 4.12 -14.89 15.89
N ASP A 198 4.91 -15.62 15.10
CA ASP A 198 4.94 -17.08 15.03
C ASP A 198 6.38 -17.58 14.85
N ALA A 199 7.15 -17.53 15.92
CA ALA A 199 8.55 -17.93 15.93
C ALA A 199 8.75 -19.43 15.64
N ALA A 200 7.74 -20.26 15.85
CA ALA A 200 7.81 -21.70 15.58
C ALA A 200 7.95 -21.99 14.06
N ASN A 201 7.40 -21.12 13.21
CA ASN A 201 7.47 -21.25 11.75
C ASN A 201 8.51 -20.30 11.11
N LYS A 202 9.46 -19.75 11.89
CA LYS A 202 10.49 -18.81 11.43
C LYS A 202 11.19 -19.28 10.15
N ASP A 203 11.76 -20.49 10.16
CA ASP A 203 12.56 -21.01 9.03
C ASP A 203 11.71 -21.13 7.74
N TYR A 204 10.40 -21.39 7.90
CA TYR A 204 9.45 -21.43 6.78
C TYR A 204 9.27 -20.05 6.13
N TYR A 205 9.04 -19.03 6.94
CA TYR A 205 8.87 -17.64 6.47
C TYR A 205 10.16 -17.10 5.85
N GLU A 206 11.31 -17.36 6.47
CA GLU A 206 12.63 -16.96 5.95
C GLU A 206 12.92 -17.61 4.60
N LYS A 207 12.64 -18.91 4.44
CA LYS A 207 12.80 -19.62 3.17
C LYS A 207 11.89 -19.07 2.07
N ASN A 208 10.62 -18.77 2.39
CA ASN A 208 9.70 -18.17 1.45
C ASN A 208 10.19 -16.79 1.03
N PHE A 209 10.59 -15.96 1.98
CA PHE A 209 11.17 -14.65 1.69
C PHE A 209 12.41 -14.74 0.79
N GLU A 210 13.32 -15.66 1.07
CA GLU A 210 14.51 -15.89 0.20
C GLU A 210 14.08 -16.22 -1.23
N THR A 211 13.06 -17.08 -1.38
CA THR A 211 12.55 -17.50 -2.69
C THR A 211 11.98 -16.32 -3.46
N TYR A 212 11.10 -15.52 -2.84
CA TYR A 212 10.46 -14.38 -3.50
C TYR A 212 11.40 -13.19 -3.65
N SER A 213 12.35 -12.99 -2.74
CA SER A 213 13.42 -12.00 -2.86
C SER A 213 14.25 -12.23 -4.13
N LYS A 214 14.60 -13.49 -4.47
CA LYS A 214 15.29 -13.82 -5.73
C LYS A 214 14.44 -13.51 -6.96
N LYS A 215 13.13 -13.81 -6.91
CA LYS A 215 12.21 -13.46 -8.01
C LYS A 215 12.10 -11.94 -8.20
N ILE A 216 12.08 -11.16 -7.11
CA ILE A 216 12.13 -9.70 -7.18
C ILE A 216 13.42 -9.22 -7.84
N ASP A 217 14.58 -9.77 -7.45
CA ASP A 217 15.87 -9.40 -8.04
C ASP A 217 15.93 -9.73 -9.54
N GLU A 218 15.35 -10.86 -9.95
CA GLU A 218 15.22 -11.23 -11.36
C GLU A 218 14.30 -10.28 -12.12
N LEU A 219 13.17 -9.90 -11.53
CA LEU A 219 12.22 -8.94 -12.10
C LEU A 219 12.88 -7.56 -12.25
N ASP A 220 13.51 -7.05 -11.20
CA ASP A 220 14.24 -5.77 -11.19
C ASP A 220 15.31 -5.74 -12.30
N ASN A 221 16.10 -6.81 -12.42
CA ASN A 221 17.11 -6.90 -13.47
C ASN A 221 16.51 -6.94 -14.88
N LYS A 222 15.33 -7.59 -15.06
CA LYS A 222 14.59 -7.56 -16.32
C LYS A 222 14.18 -6.12 -16.69
N PHE A 223 13.59 -5.38 -15.75
CA PHE A 223 13.23 -3.98 -15.95
C PHE A 223 14.46 -3.14 -16.30
N LEU A 224 15.51 -3.21 -15.47
CA LEU A 224 16.74 -2.44 -15.64
C LEU A 224 17.39 -2.66 -17.02
N THR A 225 17.55 -3.92 -17.42
CA THR A 225 18.22 -4.26 -18.68
C THR A 225 17.35 -3.93 -19.90
N SER A 226 16.05 -4.20 -19.83
CA SER A 226 15.13 -4.01 -20.94
C SER A 226 14.82 -2.52 -21.20
N LEU A 227 14.66 -1.73 -20.14
CA LEU A 227 14.31 -0.32 -20.27
C LEU A 227 15.52 0.59 -20.50
N LYS A 228 16.76 0.09 -20.33
CA LYS A 228 18.00 0.91 -20.46
C LYS A 228 18.10 1.66 -21.77
N ASN A 229 17.82 1.00 -22.88
CA ASN A 229 18.08 1.48 -24.23
C ASN A 229 16.82 1.73 -25.05
N THR A 230 15.68 2.05 -24.42
CA THR A 230 14.45 2.42 -25.13
C THR A 230 14.62 3.75 -25.85
N LYS A 231 13.90 3.93 -26.95
CA LYS A 231 13.96 5.14 -27.79
C LYS A 231 13.43 6.38 -27.08
N SER A 232 12.39 6.21 -26.26
CA SER A 232 11.79 7.24 -25.42
C SER A 232 11.92 6.85 -23.95
N LYS A 233 11.80 7.86 -23.08
CA LYS A 233 11.75 7.71 -21.61
C LYS A 233 10.51 8.40 -21.02
N ASN A 234 9.60 8.88 -21.87
CA ASN A 234 8.44 9.63 -21.43
C ASN A 234 7.18 8.78 -21.56
N ILE A 235 6.37 8.76 -20.52
CA ILE A 235 5.06 8.11 -20.49
C ILE A 235 3.98 9.09 -20.05
N VAL A 236 2.77 8.88 -20.53
CA VAL A 236 1.54 9.55 -20.05
C VAL A 236 0.65 8.50 -19.45
N VAL A 237 0.24 8.70 -18.21
CA VAL A 237 -0.53 7.75 -17.38
C VAL A 237 -1.85 8.39 -16.94
N SER A 238 -2.86 7.60 -16.56
CA SER A 238 -4.12 8.13 -16.05
C SER A 238 -3.89 8.87 -14.74
N HIS A 239 -3.35 8.24 -13.70
CA HIS A 239 -2.91 8.94 -12.50
C HIS A 239 -1.42 8.72 -12.22
N GLU A 240 -0.81 9.52 -11.34
CA GLU A 240 0.64 9.57 -11.10
C GLU A 240 1.15 8.44 -10.20
N ALA A 241 0.74 7.19 -10.45
CA ALA A 241 1.11 6.02 -9.65
C ALA A 241 2.56 5.56 -9.81
N PHE A 242 3.20 5.85 -10.93
CA PHE A 242 4.42 5.13 -11.32
C PHE A 242 5.73 5.83 -10.96
N ALA A 243 5.73 6.82 -10.02
CA ALA A 243 6.93 7.62 -9.75
C ALA A 243 8.10 6.78 -9.21
N TYR A 244 7.85 5.81 -8.33
CA TYR A 244 8.90 4.91 -7.83
C TYR A 244 9.49 4.03 -8.95
N LEU A 245 8.66 3.45 -9.81
CA LEU A 245 9.09 2.70 -10.98
C LEU A 245 9.87 3.60 -11.94
N CYS A 246 9.36 4.78 -12.23
CA CYS A 246 10.00 5.75 -13.11
C CYS A 246 11.38 6.19 -12.58
N LYS A 247 11.49 6.49 -11.28
CA LYS A 247 12.75 6.82 -10.60
C LYS A 247 13.76 5.67 -10.71
N ALA A 248 13.31 4.41 -10.50
CA ALA A 248 14.18 3.24 -10.54
C ALA A 248 14.79 2.98 -11.92
N TYR A 249 14.06 3.26 -13.01
CA TYR A 249 14.48 2.87 -14.37
C TYR A 249 14.71 4.05 -15.32
N GLY A 250 14.75 5.27 -14.79
CA GLY A 250 15.05 6.48 -15.56
C GLY A 250 13.97 6.80 -16.60
N ILE A 251 12.70 6.57 -16.26
CA ILE A 251 11.51 6.97 -17.01
C ILE A 251 10.97 8.26 -16.41
N LYS A 252 10.26 9.08 -17.20
CA LYS A 252 9.54 10.26 -16.76
C LYS A 252 8.06 10.06 -17.04
N GLN A 253 7.23 10.15 -16.02
CA GLN A 253 5.78 10.16 -16.17
C GLN A 253 5.22 11.59 -16.15
N ILE A 254 4.05 11.74 -16.74
CA ILE A 254 3.08 12.80 -16.48
C ILE A 254 1.72 12.12 -16.33
N GLY A 255 1.01 12.38 -15.24
CA GLY A 255 -0.35 11.90 -15.02
C GLY A 255 -1.37 12.83 -15.68
N ILE A 256 -2.47 12.29 -16.12
CA ILE A 256 -3.66 13.05 -16.49
C ILE A 256 -4.31 13.60 -15.21
N GLU A 257 -4.36 12.75 -14.20
CA GLU A 257 -4.81 13.02 -12.83
C GLU A 257 -3.61 13.03 -11.87
N GLY A 258 -3.82 13.46 -10.62
CA GLY A 258 -2.79 13.48 -9.59
C GLY A 258 -2.45 12.09 -9.04
N LEU A 259 -2.20 12.02 -7.72
CA LEU A 259 -1.86 10.75 -7.02
C LEU A 259 -3.06 9.85 -6.74
N SER A 260 -4.29 10.33 -6.96
CA SER A 260 -5.53 9.55 -6.87
C SER A 260 -6.28 9.62 -8.20
N PRO A 261 -6.90 8.51 -8.65
CA PRO A 261 -7.62 8.47 -9.92
C PRO A 261 -9.04 9.07 -9.86
N ASP A 262 -9.44 9.67 -8.74
CA ASP A 262 -10.83 10.13 -8.51
C ASP A 262 -11.09 11.56 -8.94
N SER A 263 -10.06 12.31 -9.33
CA SER A 263 -10.18 13.71 -9.74
C SER A 263 -10.29 13.81 -11.26
N GLU A 264 -11.40 14.38 -11.75
CA GLU A 264 -11.48 14.75 -13.17
C GLU A 264 -10.48 15.88 -13.48
N PRO A 265 -9.60 15.72 -14.48
CA PRO A 265 -8.63 16.75 -14.83
C PRO A 265 -9.32 17.99 -15.39
N ASP A 266 -8.88 19.17 -14.98
CA ASP A 266 -9.36 20.43 -15.54
C ASP A 266 -8.83 20.68 -16.99
N ALA A 267 -9.34 21.72 -17.61
CA ALA A 267 -8.95 22.06 -19.00
C ALA A 267 -7.46 22.45 -19.12
N ALA A 268 -6.87 23.03 -18.09
CA ALA A 268 -5.45 23.41 -18.06
C ALA A 268 -4.57 22.18 -18.02
N ARG A 269 -4.87 21.23 -17.13
CA ARG A 269 -4.16 19.93 -17.04
C ARG A 269 -4.26 19.14 -18.33
N MET A 270 -5.45 19.06 -18.93
CA MET A 270 -5.66 18.41 -20.23
C MET A 270 -4.78 19.03 -21.33
N ALA A 271 -4.67 20.37 -21.37
CA ALA A 271 -3.82 21.07 -22.33
C ALA A 271 -2.33 20.81 -22.07
N GLU A 272 -1.89 20.80 -20.82
CA GLU A 272 -0.52 20.49 -20.40
C GLU A 272 -0.11 19.07 -20.84
N VAL A 273 -0.90 18.07 -20.48
CA VAL A 273 -0.66 16.66 -20.83
C VAL A 273 -0.64 16.46 -22.35
N THR A 274 -1.59 17.08 -23.06
CA THR A 274 -1.63 17.06 -24.54
C THR A 274 -0.37 17.69 -25.15
N LYS A 275 0.09 18.83 -24.64
CA LYS A 275 1.32 19.50 -25.06
C LYS A 275 2.53 18.60 -24.80
N PHE A 276 2.67 18.06 -23.60
CA PHE A 276 3.76 17.14 -23.24
C PHE A 276 3.80 15.93 -24.19
N ALA A 277 2.65 15.31 -24.46
CA ALA A 277 2.55 14.16 -25.34
C ALA A 277 3.01 14.48 -26.77
N LYS A 278 2.63 15.65 -27.30
CA LYS A 278 3.03 16.12 -28.65
C LYS A 278 4.55 16.44 -28.70
N GLU A 279 5.08 17.19 -27.73
CA GLU A 279 6.48 17.60 -27.67
C GLU A 279 7.43 16.40 -27.53
N ASN A 280 7.03 15.38 -26.79
CA ASN A 280 7.81 14.16 -26.54
C ASN A 280 7.49 13.03 -27.51
N ASN A 281 6.62 13.26 -28.53
CA ASN A 281 6.24 12.27 -29.53
C ASN A 281 5.72 10.96 -28.90
N VAL A 282 4.93 11.08 -27.81
CA VAL A 282 4.37 9.95 -27.08
C VAL A 282 3.43 9.17 -28.00
N LYS A 283 3.59 7.84 -28.04
CA LYS A 283 2.83 6.95 -28.91
C LYS A 283 1.72 6.19 -28.21
N TYR A 284 1.75 6.15 -26.89
CA TYR A 284 0.77 5.47 -26.06
C TYR A 284 0.37 6.34 -24.87
N ILE A 285 -0.92 6.46 -24.62
CA ILE A 285 -1.50 7.01 -23.40
C ILE A 285 -1.98 5.82 -22.58
N PHE A 286 -1.48 5.72 -21.36
CA PHE A 286 -1.81 4.61 -20.48
C PHE A 286 -3.07 4.90 -19.67
N PHE A 287 -3.90 3.89 -19.53
CA PHE A 287 -5.04 3.87 -18.62
C PHE A 287 -4.98 2.63 -17.73
N GLU A 288 -5.89 2.51 -16.78
CA GLU A 288 -5.92 1.47 -15.75
C GLU A 288 -7.19 0.64 -15.85
N GLU A 289 -7.14 -0.59 -15.33
CA GLU A 289 -8.26 -1.53 -15.48
C GLU A 289 -9.45 -1.18 -14.58
N LEU A 290 -9.21 -0.53 -13.42
CA LEU A 290 -10.23 -0.24 -12.42
C LEU A 290 -10.92 1.11 -12.62
N VAL A 291 -10.42 1.96 -13.54
CA VAL A 291 -10.96 3.29 -13.82
C VAL A 291 -11.42 3.44 -15.26
N SER A 292 -12.19 4.50 -15.54
CA SER A 292 -12.75 4.74 -16.88
C SER A 292 -11.67 5.20 -17.87
N PRO A 293 -11.50 4.55 -19.04
CA PRO A 293 -10.48 4.93 -20.03
C PRO A 293 -10.82 6.21 -20.82
N LYS A 294 -11.99 6.83 -20.65
CA LYS A 294 -12.53 7.90 -21.52
C LYS A 294 -11.61 9.10 -21.68
N VAL A 295 -10.98 9.54 -20.58
CA VAL A 295 -10.09 10.72 -20.61
C VAL A 295 -8.82 10.39 -21.36
N SER A 296 -8.20 9.25 -21.06
CA SER A 296 -7.00 8.75 -21.76
C SER A 296 -7.26 8.55 -23.27
N GLU A 297 -8.42 8.01 -23.66
CA GLU A 297 -8.84 7.86 -25.05
C GLU A 297 -9.00 9.20 -25.75
N THR A 298 -9.52 10.22 -25.06
CA THR A 298 -9.70 11.57 -25.59
C THR A 298 -8.35 12.20 -25.91
N ILE A 299 -7.40 12.16 -24.99
CA ILE A 299 -6.04 12.67 -25.18
C ILE A 299 -5.33 11.88 -26.29
N ALA A 300 -5.41 10.55 -26.27
CA ALA A 300 -4.79 9.70 -27.28
C ALA A 300 -5.27 10.07 -28.70
N LYS A 301 -6.58 10.28 -28.87
CA LYS A 301 -7.17 10.71 -30.15
C LYS A 301 -6.64 12.08 -30.59
N GLU A 302 -6.51 13.04 -29.68
CA GLU A 302 -6.04 14.39 -30.00
C GLU A 302 -4.56 14.43 -30.43
N VAL A 303 -3.73 13.59 -29.81
CA VAL A 303 -2.29 13.53 -30.12
C VAL A 303 -1.94 12.49 -31.17
N GLY A 304 -2.91 11.69 -31.65
CA GLY A 304 -2.69 10.60 -32.62
C GLY A 304 -1.92 9.42 -32.02
N ALA A 305 -2.04 9.20 -30.70
CA ALA A 305 -1.48 8.07 -29.98
C ALA A 305 -2.48 6.90 -29.87
N LYS A 306 -1.99 5.74 -29.44
CA LYS A 306 -2.82 4.60 -29.03
C LYS A 306 -3.05 4.66 -27.52
N THR A 307 -3.98 3.85 -27.03
CA THR A 307 -4.15 3.56 -25.60
C THR A 307 -3.64 2.17 -25.27
N ALA A 308 -3.16 1.97 -24.04
CA ALA A 308 -2.79 0.67 -23.51
C ALA A 308 -3.00 0.66 -21.99
N VAL A 309 -3.17 -0.53 -21.42
CA VAL A 309 -3.25 -0.69 -19.96
C VAL A 309 -1.85 -0.70 -19.36
N LEU A 310 -1.63 0.12 -18.33
CA LEU A 310 -0.51 0.03 -17.41
C LEU A 310 -1.09 -0.10 -16.00
N ASN A 311 -0.96 -1.28 -15.40
CA ASN A 311 -1.69 -1.64 -14.19
C ASN A 311 -0.89 -1.20 -12.94
N PRO A 312 -1.44 -0.32 -12.07
CA PRO A 312 -0.77 0.12 -10.84
C PRO A 312 -0.78 -0.93 -9.73
N LEU A 313 -1.37 -2.10 -9.95
CA LEU A 313 -1.46 -3.19 -8.96
C LEU A 313 -2.21 -2.84 -7.67
N GLU A 314 -3.05 -1.85 -7.69
CA GLU A 314 -3.87 -1.45 -6.53
C GLU A 314 -4.94 -2.46 -6.19
N GLY A 315 -5.39 -3.21 -7.20
CA GLY A 315 -6.32 -4.31 -7.10
C GLY A 315 -6.26 -5.19 -8.34
N LEU A 316 -6.79 -6.40 -8.24
CA LEU A 316 -7.04 -7.25 -9.41
C LEU A 316 -8.54 -7.49 -9.56
N SER A 317 -8.99 -7.60 -10.80
CA SER A 317 -10.34 -8.03 -11.10
C SER A 317 -10.56 -9.50 -10.69
N GLU A 318 -11.81 -9.90 -10.50
CA GLU A 318 -12.11 -11.31 -10.23
C GLU A 318 -11.59 -12.25 -11.32
N ASP A 319 -11.57 -11.81 -12.59
CA ASP A 319 -11.12 -12.65 -13.70
C ASP A 319 -9.60 -12.81 -13.69
N GLN A 320 -8.85 -11.78 -13.34
CA GLN A 320 -7.40 -11.85 -13.13
C GLN A 320 -7.06 -12.79 -11.96
N LEU A 321 -7.76 -12.68 -10.84
CA LEU A 321 -7.58 -13.59 -9.69
C LEU A 321 -7.90 -15.03 -10.07
N LYS A 322 -8.98 -15.29 -10.82
CA LYS A 322 -9.32 -16.62 -11.33
C LYS A 322 -8.29 -17.17 -12.32
N ALA A 323 -7.67 -16.28 -13.11
CA ALA A 323 -6.57 -16.65 -14.03
C ALA A 323 -5.26 -16.96 -13.29
N GLY A 324 -5.17 -16.65 -12.00
CA GLY A 324 -3.97 -16.87 -11.18
C GLY A 324 -2.92 -15.78 -11.39
N GLU A 325 -3.34 -14.60 -11.84
CA GLU A 325 -2.47 -13.42 -11.91
C GLU A 325 -2.00 -13.03 -10.51
N ASP A 326 -0.79 -12.51 -10.44
CA ASP A 326 -0.14 -12.08 -9.20
C ASP A 326 0.75 -10.85 -9.45
N TYR A 327 1.39 -10.35 -8.40
CA TYR A 327 2.32 -9.23 -8.49
C TYR A 327 3.35 -9.41 -9.62
N PHE A 328 3.92 -10.60 -9.76
CA PHE A 328 4.98 -10.85 -10.73
C PHE A 328 4.45 -10.85 -12.17
N SER A 329 3.33 -11.55 -12.42
CA SER A 329 2.74 -11.63 -13.76
C SER A 329 2.25 -10.27 -14.26
N ILE A 330 1.65 -9.45 -13.40
CA ILE A 330 1.21 -8.09 -13.74
C ILE A 330 2.42 -7.20 -14.01
N MET A 331 3.45 -7.22 -13.16
CA MET A 331 4.67 -6.44 -13.39
C MET A 331 5.39 -6.85 -14.70
N GLU A 332 5.42 -8.14 -15.03
CA GLU A 332 5.95 -8.59 -16.33
C GLU A 332 5.09 -8.10 -17.52
N SER A 333 3.78 -8.07 -17.37
CA SER A 333 2.86 -7.48 -18.36
C SER A 333 3.12 -5.97 -18.51
N ASN A 334 3.26 -5.25 -17.41
CA ASN A 334 3.61 -3.82 -17.41
C ASN A 334 4.94 -3.58 -18.15
N LEU A 335 5.97 -4.38 -17.87
CA LEU A 335 7.25 -4.26 -18.58
C LEU A 335 7.10 -4.43 -20.09
N LYS A 336 6.32 -5.43 -20.52
CA LYS A 336 6.06 -5.69 -21.94
C LYS A 336 5.41 -4.49 -22.62
N VAL A 337 4.39 -3.94 -22.00
CA VAL A 337 3.63 -2.79 -22.54
C VAL A 337 4.50 -1.53 -22.55
N LEU A 338 5.28 -1.28 -21.51
CA LEU A 338 6.25 -0.18 -21.45
C LEU A 338 7.30 -0.29 -22.59
N LEU A 339 7.81 -1.49 -22.85
CA LEU A 339 8.77 -1.72 -23.94
C LEU A 339 8.16 -1.44 -25.31
N GLU A 340 6.93 -1.86 -25.55
CA GLU A 340 6.21 -1.56 -26.79
C GLU A 340 6.05 -0.05 -26.96
N ALA A 341 5.57 0.65 -25.93
CA ALA A 341 5.30 2.08 -25.99
C ALA A 341 6.58 2.92 -26.15
N LEU A 342 7.62 2.61 -25.38
CA LEU A 342 8.87 3.38 -25.36
C LEU A 342 9.78 3.12 -26.59
N ASN A 343 9.47 2.10 -27.40
CA ASN A 343 10.18 1.80 -28.65
C ASN A 343 9.35 2.05 -29.92
N ALA A 344 8.13 2.55 -29.78
CA ALA A 344 7.24 2.82 -30.91
C ALA A 344 7.67 3.97 -31.83
#